data_d232d151ed8090c179c0bf38545ece22
#
_entry.id   d232d151ed8090c179c0bf38545ece22
#
_cell.length_a   1.000
_cell.length_b   1.000
_cell.length_c   1.000
_cell.angle_alpha   90.00
_cell.angle_beta   90.00
_cell.angle_gamma   90.00
#
_symmetry.space_group_name_H-M   'P 1'
#
loop_
_entity.id
_entity.type
_entity.pdbx_description
1 polymer ?
#
loop_
_entity_poly.entity_id
_entity_poly.type
_entity_poly.pdbx_seq_one_letter_code
_entity_poly.pdbx_strand_id
1 'polypeptide(L)'
;RRNIGVVFQDYKLIPRRTVFDNVGLALRVSGVPAREIARRVDGVLTGVGLLNKRDDLPIHLSGGEQQRIAIARALVHEPTILLADEPTGNLDPKTSWSIIDLFKDANARGTTVLIAPHNREIVASAHRRVIALETGHVVQGGEPE
;
A
#
# COMPACT_ATOMS: atom_id res chain seq x y z
N ARG A 1 0.46 -16.59 -3.87
CA ARG A 1 0.62 -15.20 -4.40
C ARG A 1 -0.65 -14.35 -4.26
N ARG A 2 -1.85 -14.94 -4.16
CA ARG A 2 -3.11 -14.18 -3.98
C ARG A 2 -3.28 -13.60 -2.57
N ASN A 3 -2.50 -14.07 -1.60
CA ASN A 3 -2.65 -13.67 -0.19
C ASN A 3 -1.64 -12.60 0.24
N ILE A 4 -0.77 -12.14 -0.67
CA ILE A 4 0.27 -11.16 -0.36
C ILE A 4 0.11 -9.95 -1.27
N GLY A 5 -0.07 -8.77 -0.68
CA GLY A 5 0.04 -7.49 -1.34
C GLY A 5 1.45 -6.93 -1.18
N VAL A 6 1.95 -6.22 -2.20
CA VAL A 6 3.28 -5.60 -2.16
C VAL A 6 3.18 -4.14 -2.59
N VAL A 7 3.79 -3.26 -1.81
CA VAL A 7 3.91 -1.82 -2.07
C VAL A 7 5.39 -1.47 -2.17
N PHE A 8 5.77 -0.81 -3.27
CA PHE A 8 7.14 -0.39 -3.55
C PHE A 8 7.33 1.12 -3.35
N GLN A 9 8.55 1.55 -3.09
CA GLN A 9 8.93 2.96 -2.95
C GLN A 9 8.65 3.78 -4.23
N ASP A 10 8.88 3.20 -5.41
CA ASP A 10 8.73 3.83 -6.72
C ASP A 10 7.36 3.57 -7.38
N TYR A 11 6.36 3.23 -6.56
CA TYR A 11 4.95 3.01 -6.92
C TYR A 11 4.70 1.87 -7.92
N LYS A 12 5.56 1.67 -8.92
CA LYS A 12 5.42 0.64 -9.99
C LYS A 12 4.06 0.68 -10.68
N LEU A 13 3.48 1.87 -10.87
CA LEU A 13 2.24 2.04 -11.62
C LEU A 13 2.52 1.94 -13.12
N ILE A 14 1.54 1.43 -13.88
CA ILE A 14 1.62 1.33 -15.33
C ILE A 14 1.21 2.68 -15.93
N PRO A 15 2.15 3.45 -16.56
CA PRO A 15 1.92 4.86 -16.88
C PRO A 15 0.78 5.12 -17.89
N ARG A 16 0.55 4.16 -18.79
CA ARG A 16 -0.44 4.27 -19.88
C ARG A 16 -1.80 3.64 -19.53
N ARG A 17 -2.01 3.27 -18.27
CA ARG A 17 -3.27 2.74 -17.77
C ARG A 17 -3.84 3.68 -16.74
N THR A 18 -5.18 3.80 -16.73
CA THR A 18 -5.89 4.59 -15.73
C THR A 18 -5.63 4.05 -14.31
N VAL A 19 -5.96 4.85 -13.31
CA VAL A 19 -5.98 4.42 -11.91
C VAL A 19 -6.84 3.16 -11.75
N PHE A 20 -8.04 3.14 -12.32
CA PHE A 20 -8.93 1.98 -12.31
C PHE A 20 -8.25 0.73 -12.86
N ASP A 21 -7.60 0.82 -14.01
CA ASP A 21 -6.93 -0.30 -14.65
C ASP A 21 -5.70 -0.77 -13.86
N ASN A 22 -4.94 0.16 -13.25
CA ASN A 22 -3.81 -0.17 -12.38
C ASN A 22 -4.27 -0.99 -11.16
N VAL A 23 -5.32 -0.54 -10.48
CA VAL A 23 -5.83 -1.20 -9.27
C VAL A 23 -6.51 -2.53 -9.62
N GLY A 24 -7.32 -2.56 -10.68
CA GLY A 24 -8.12 -3.73 -11.07
C GLY A 24 -7.35 -4.82 -11.81
N LEU A 25 -6.08 -4.59 -12.18
CA LEU A 25 -5.32 -5.51 -13.02
C LEU A 25 -5.23 -6.92 -12.45
N ALA A 26 -4.88 -7.05 -11.17
CA ALA A 26 -4.74 -8.36 -10.51
C ALA A 26 -6.05 -9.14 -10.48
N LEU A 27 -7.17 -8.46 -10.27
CA LEU A 27 -8.50 -9.07 -10.29
C LEU A 27 -8.88 -9.55 -11.70
N ARG A 28 -8.56 -8.74 -12.72
CA ARG A 28 -8.81 -9.07 -14.13
C ARG A 28 -8.04 -10.32 -14.56
N VAL A 29 -6.75 -10.38 -14.24
CA VAL A 29 -5.90 -11.54 -14.53
C VAL A 29 -6.36 -12.79 -13.78
N SER A 30 -6.99 -12.63 -12.62
CA SER A 30 -7.57 -13.73 -11.83
C SER A 30 -8.95 -14.18 -12.33
N GLY A 31 -9.48 -13.59 -13.41
CA GLY A 31 -10.77 -13.97 -14.00
C GLY A 31 -11.99 -13.47 -13.22
N VAL A 32 -11.83 -12.46 -12.36
CA VAL A 32 -12.94 -11.84 -11.63
C VAL A 32 -13.87 -11.14 -12.62
N PRO A 33 -15.21 -11.29 -12.52
CA PRO A 33 -16.16 -10.62 -13.41
C PRO A 33 -16.06 -9.09 -13.37
N ALA A 34 -16.25 -8.41 -14.50
CA ALA A 34 -16.08 -6.96 -14.64
C ALA A 34 -16.90 -6.14 -13.62
N ARG A 35 -18.14 -6.56 -13.33
CA ARG A 35 -19.00 -5.90 -12.34
C ARG A 35 -18.41 -5.97 -10.93
N GLU A 36 -17.81 -7.10 -10.57
CA GLU A 36 -17.16 -7.29 -9.27
C GLU A 36 -15.84 -6.51 -9.20
N ILE A 37 -15.07 -6.45 -10.28
CA ILE A 37 -13.87 -5.60 -10.37
C ILE A 37 -14.24 -4.15 -10.11
N ALA A 38 -15.26 -3.62 -10.78
CA ALA A 38 -15.70 -2.23 -10.61
C ALA A 38 -16.05 -1.97 -9.13
N ARG A 39 -16.85 -2.83 -8.51
CA ARG A 39 -17.25 -2.70 -7.11
C ARG A 39 -16.05 -2.68 -6.15
N ARG A 40 -15.09 -3.59 -6.31
CA ARG A 40 -13.92 -3.70 -5.45
C ARG A 40 -12.95 -2.54 -5.65
N VAL A 41 -12.70 -2.15 -6.90
CA VAL A 41 -11.82 -1.01 -7.23
C VAL A 41 -12.41 0.28 -6.67
N ASP A 42 -13.69 0.55 -6.89
CA ASP A 42 -14.33 1.76 -6.38
C ASP A 42 -14.34 1.78 -4.84
N GLY A 43 -14.53 0.62 -4.21
CA GLY A 43 -14.46 0.49 -2.75
C GLY A 43 -13.08 0.80 -2.17
N VAL A 44 -12.02 0.25 -2.75
CA VAL A 44 -10.66 0.50 -2.26
C VAL A 44 -10.19 1.92 -2.58
N LEU A 45 -10.58 2.48 -3.74
CA LEU A 45 -10.30 3.89 -4.09
C LEU A 45 -10.98 4.87 -3.14
N THR A 46 -12.20 4.56 -2.71
CA THR A 46 -12.89 5.31 -1.67
C THR A 46 -12.10 5.25 -0.35
N GLY A 47 -11.62 4.06 0.03
CA GLY A 47 -10.83 3.86 1.25
C GLY A 47 -9.52 4.64 1.29
N VAL A 48 -8.88 4.88 0.14
CA VAL A 48 -7.66 5.70 0.04
C VAL A 48 -7.94 7.17 -0.33
N GLY A 49 -9.21 7.57 -0.46
CA GLY A 49 -9.64 8.95 -0.73
C GLY A 49 -9.42 9.43 -2.16
N LEU A 50 -9.36 8.52 -3.15
CA LEU A 50 -9.03 8.84 -4.55
C LEU A 50 -10.03 8.31 -5.57
N LEU A 51 -11.29 8.10 -5.18
CA LEU A 51 -12.33 7.67 -6.13
C LEU A 51 -12.53 8.68 -7.27
N ASN A 52 -12.38 9.98 -6.99
CA ASN A 52 -12.46 11.05 -7.99
C ASN A 52 -11.32 11.03 -9.02
N LYS A 53 -10.27 10.27 -8.78
CA LYS A 53 -9.11 10.09 -9.69
C LYS A 53 -9.16 8.78 -10.48
N ARG A 54 -10.28 8.07 -10.40
CA ARG A 54 -10.48 6.72 -10.96
C ARG A 54 -10.07 6.59 -12.42
N ASP A 55 -10.39 7.58 -13.24
CA ASP A 55 -10.17 7.58 -14.68
C ASP A 55 -8.91 8.38 -15.10
N ASP A 56 -8.18 8.94 -14.14
CA ASP A 56 -6.93 9.66 -14.39
C ASP A 56 -5.78 8.70 -14.72
N LEU A 57 -4.75 9.22 -15.40
CA LEU A 57 -3.48 8.52 -15.61
C LEU A 57 -2.51 8.84 -14.47
N PRO A 58 -1.58 7.92 -14.12
CA PRO A 58 -0.59 8.15 -13.07
C PRO A 58 0.22 9.43 -13.22
N ILE A 59 0.50 9.86 -14.44
CA ILE A 59 1.28 11.08 -14.72
C ILE A 59 0.57 12.36 -14.20
N HIS A 60 -0.74 12.33 -14.02
CA HIS A 60 -1.52 13.46 -13.52
C HIS A 60 -1.64 13.48 -11.99
N LEU A 61 -1.01 12.51 -11.30
CA LEU A 61 -1.08 12.34 -9.86
C LEU A 61 0.20 12.82 -9.17
N SER A 62 0.05 13.42 -7.98
CA SER A 62 1.19 13.68 -7.08
C SER A 62 1.83 12.38 -6.59
N GLY A 63 3.06 12.46 -6.06
CA GLY A 63 3.73 11.27 -5.51
C GLY A 63 2.92 10.60 -4.39
N GLY A 64 2.32 11.37 -3.50
CA GLY A 64 1.46 10.85 -2.44
C GLY A 64 0.19 10.17 -2.97
N GLU A 65 -0.44 10.73 -4.02
CA GLU A 65 -1.58 10.09 -4.69
C GLU A 65 -1.16 8.80 -5.39
N GLN A 66 -0.02 8.79 -6.09
CA GLN A 66 0.52 7.58 -6.71
C GLN A 66 0.79 6.47 -5.68
N GLN A 67 1.33 6.82 -4.51
CA GLN A 67 1.54 5.87 -3.43
C GLN A 67 0.23 5.32 -2.87
N ARG A 68 -0.78 6.16 -2.68
CA ARG A 68 -2.12 5.71 -2.28
C ARG A 68 -2.73 4.74 -3.29
N ILE A 69 -2.54 4.97 -4.59
CA ILE A 69 -2.98 4.06 -5.65
C ILE A 69 -2.20 2.73 -5.62
N ALA A 70 -0.89 2.77 -5.37
CA ALA A 70 -0.09 1.55 -5.20
C ALA A 70 -0.57 0.70 -4.01
N ILE A 71 -0.95 1.36 -2.90
CA ILE A 71 -1.55 0.70 -1.73
C ILE A 71 -2.94 0.13 -2.09
N ALA A 72 -3.80 0.90 -2.76
CA ALA A 72 -5.10 0.43 -3.22
C ALA A 72 -4.98 -0.82 -4.10
N ARG A 73 -4.03 -0.83 -5.05
CA ARG A 73 -3.72 -1.99 -5.90
C ARG A 73 -3.29 -3.20 -5.09
N ALA A 74 -2.50 -3.00 -4.04
CA ALA A 74 -2.05 -4.08 -3.17
C ALA A 74 -3.18 -4.63 -2.27
N LEU A 75 -4.18 -3.82 -1.94
CA LEU A 75 -5.29 -4.18 -1.05
C LEU A 75 -6.54 -4.72 -1.77
N VAL A 76 -6.71 -4.46 -3.07
CA VAL A 76 -7.96 -4.76 -3.81
C VAL A 76 -8.35 -6.23 -3.83
N HIS A 77 -7.39 -7.13 -3.65
CA HIS A 77 -7.62 -8.58 -3.56
C HIS A 77 -7.69 -9.11 -2.11
N GLU A 78 -7.79 -8.21 -1.14
CA GLU A 78 -7.94 -8.52 0.29
C GLU A 78 -6.83 -9.45 0.81
N PRO A 79 -5.55 -9.06 0.71
CA PRO A 79 -4.44 -9.90 1.11
C PRO A 79 -4.42 -10.16 2.61
N THR A 80 -3.94 -11.33 3.03
CA THR A 80 -3.67 -11.63 4.45
C THR A 80 -2.39 -10.97 4.94
N ILE A 81 -1.44 -10.70 4.04
CA ILE A 81 -0.16 -10.05 4.33
C ILE A 81 0.07 -8.91 3.35
N LEU A 82 0.46 -7.76 3.85
CA LEU A 82 0.89 -6.59 3.08
C LEU A 82 2.34 -6.28 3.40
N LEU A 83 3.19 -6.33 2.38
CA LEU A 83 4.60 -5.98 2.47
C LEU A 83 4.81 -4.59 1.86
N ALA A 84 5.49 -3.70 2.58
CA ALA A 84 5.78 -2.35 2.11
C ALA A 84 7.27 -2.04 2.27
N ASP A 85 7.94 -1.81 1.14
CA ASP A 85 9.35 -1.48 1.07
C ASP A 85 9.52 0.04 0.86
N GLU A 86 10.05 0.72 1.87
CA GLU A 86 10.23 2.17 1.95
C GLU A 86 9.02 2.99 1.44
N PRO A 87 7.78 2.71 1.90
CA PRO A 87 6.57 3.26 1.29
C PRO A 87 6.42 4.77 1.42
N THR A 88 7.28 5.42 2.19
CA THR A 88 7.26 6.87 2.45
C THR A 88 8.56 7.57 2.04
N GLY A 89 9.52 6.85 1.43
CA GLY A 89 10.87 7.36 1.16
C GLY A 89 10.94 8.59 0.25
N ASN A 90 9.96 8.77 -0.64
CA ASN A 90 9.89 9.88 -1.60
C ASN A 90 8.83 10.93 -1.24
N LEU A 91 8.32 10.93 0.00
CA LEU A 91 7.19 11.77 0.41
C LEU A 91 7.59 12.77 1.50
N ASP A 92 6.90 13.90 1.54
CA ASP A 92 7.02 14.85 2.64
C ASP A 92 6.47 14.26 3.96
N PRO A 93 6.85 14.78 5.13
CA PRO A 93 6.47 14.22 6.41
C PRO A 93 4.95 14.11 6.61
N LYS A 94 4.18 15.12 6.22
CA LYS A 94 2.72 15.13 6.38
C LYS A 94 2.06 14.03 5.55
N THR A 95 2.48 13.90 4.29
CA THR A 95 2.00 12.85 3.39
C THR A 95 2.42 11.47 3.90
N SER A 96 3.66 11.34 4.41
CA SER A 96 4.17 10.09 4.99
C SER A 96 3.27 9.56 6.11
N TRP A 97 2.87 10.43 7.04
CA TRP A 97 1.97 10.02 8.13
C TRP A 97 0.61 9.57 7.61
N SER A 98 0.07 10.24 6.61
CA SER A 98 -1.20 9.81 6.00
C SER A 98 -1.11 8.45 5.31
N ILE A 99 0.05 8.09 4.77
CA ILE A 99 0.32 6.75 4.23
C ILE A 99 0.41 5.72 5.35
N ILE A 100 1.09 6.04 6.45
CA ILE A 100 1.17 5.14 7.61
C ILE A 100 -0.22 4.86 8.19
N ASP A 101 -1.12 5.84 8.22
CA ASP A 101 -2.49 5.64 8.71
C ASP A 101 -3.27 4.68 7.81
N LEU A 102 -3.08 4.68 6.49
CA LEU A 102 -3.66 3.66 5.60
C LEU A 102 -3.20 2.24 5.94
N PHE A 103 -1.93 2.06 6.31
CA PHE A 103 -1.42 0.76 6.77
C PHE A 103 -2.02 0.35 8.11
N LYS A 104 -2.21 1.29 9.05
CA LYS A 104 -2.91 1.02 10.32
C LYS A 104 -4.35 0.59 10.08
N ASP A 105 -5.05 1.25 9.14
CA ASP A 105 -6.42 0.90 8.77
C ASP A 105 -6.50 -0.50 8.14
N ALA A 106 -5.56 -0.86 7.27
CA ALA A 106 -5.47 -2.20 6.70
C ALA A 106 -5.24 -3.26 7.79
N ASN A 107 -4.34 -2.97 8.75
CA ASN A 107 -4.08 -3.85 9.89
C ASN A 107 -5.31 -4.01 10.79
N ALA A 108 -6.03 -2.93 11.08
CA ALA A 108 -7.25 -2.97 11.88
C ALA A 108 -8.35 -3.84 11.24
N ARG A 109 -8.35 -4.00 9.92
CA ARG A 109 -9.25 -4.89 9.16
C ARG A 109 -8.77 -6.33 9.07
N GLY A 110 -7.65 -6.68 9.71
CA GLY A 110 -7.13 -8.04 9.80
C GLY A 110 -5.97 -8.38 8.86
N THR A 111 -5.49 -7.44 8.04
CA THR A 111 -4.29 -7.66 7.23
C THR A 111 -3.04 -7.58 8.11
N THR A 112 -2.16 -8.57 8.05
CA THR A 112 -0.83 -8.46 8.67
C THR A 112 0.05 -7.53 7.83
N VAL A 113 0.54 -6.44 8.42
CA VAL A 113 1.34 -5.43 7.72
C VAL A 113 2.78 -5.49 8.17
N LEU A 114 3.70 -5.63 7.20
CA LEU A 114 5.14 -5.57 7.41
C LEU A 114 5.69 -4.39 6.61
N ILE A 115 6.28 -3.41 7.30
CA ILE A 115 6.87 -2.22 6.68
C ILE A 115 8.37 -2.24 6.92
N ALA A 116 9.17 -1.99 5.87
CA ALA A 116 10.59 -1.68 5.96
C ALA A 116 10.77 -0.16 5.75
N PRO A 117 10.73 0.67 6.82
CA PRO A 117 10.79 2.12 6.67
C PRO A 117 12.23 2.59 6.58
N HIS A 118 12.47 3.68 5.83
CA HIS A 118 13.76 4.37 5.84
C HIS A 118 13.90 5.31 7.05
N ASN A 119 12.79 5.91 7.50
CA ASN A 119 12.79 6.92 8.58
C ASN A 119 12.62 6.26 9.96
N ARG A 120 13.61 6.48 10.84
CA ARG A 120 13.59 6.00 12.23
C ARG A 120 12.49 6.62 13.08
N GLU A 121 12.06 7.85 12.79
CA GLU A 121 10.94 8.50 13.50
C GLU A 121 9.63 7.73 13.31
N ILE A 122 9.40 7.19 12.11
CA ILE A 122 8.23 6.35 11.81
C ILE A 122 8.28 5.09 12.69
N VAL A 123 9.45 4.46 12.81
CA VAL A 123 9.62 3.27 13.65
C VAL A 123 9.31 3.59 15.12
N ALA A 124 9.91 4.64 15.66
CA ALA A 124 9.72 5.04 17.06
C ALA A 124 8.28 5.43 17.38
N SER A 125 7.60 6.13 16.45
CA SER A 125 6.23 6.62 16.67
C SER A 125 5.13 5.61 16.35
N ALA A 126 5.48 4.50 15.70
CA ALA A 126 4.49 3.50 15.31
C ALA A 126 3.99 2.67 16.50
N HIS A 127 4.75 2.59 17.59
CA HIS A 127 4.46 1.75 18.77
C HIS A 127 4.06 0.32 18.36
N ARG A 128 4.85 -0.30 17.51
CA ARG A 128 4.63 -1.64 16.96
C ARG A 128 5.89 -2.47 17.12
N ARG A 129 5.72 -3.79 17.07
CA ARG A 129 6.84 -4.73 17.12
C ARG A 129 7.86 -4.41 16.04
N VAL A 130 9.12 -4.29 16.41
CA VAL A 130 10.26 -4.04 15.53
C VAL A 130 11.08 -5.30 15.39
N ILE A 131 11.45 -5.64 14.15
CA ILE A 131 12.41 -6.72 13.84
C ILE A 131 13.62 -6.05 13.20
N ALA A 132 14.74 -6.04 13.91
CA ALA A 132 15.99 -5.48 13.40
C ALA A 132 16.82 -6.58 12.70
N LEU A 133 17.34 -6.23 11.51
CA LEU A 133 18.17 -7.09 10.70
C LEU A 133 19.57 -6.47 10.55
N GLU A 134 20.61 -7.25 10.80
CA GLU A 134 22.00 -6.88 10.51
C GLU A 134 22.68 -8.02 9.74
N THR A 135 23.30 -7.69 8.62
CA THR A 135 24.03 -8.66 7.77
C THR A 135 23.25 -9.96 7.46
N GLY A 136 21.94 -9.84 7.26
CA GLY A 136 21.06 -10.98 6.97
C GLY A 136 20.59 -11.79 8.18
N HIS A 137 20.93 -11.36 9.39
CA HIS A 137 20.52 -12.00 10.64
C HIS A 137 19.56 -11.13 11.44
N VAL A 138 18.59 -11.74 12.12
CA VAL A 138 17.73 -11.05 13.07
C VAL A 138 18.55 -10.80 14.36
N VAL A 139 18.76 -9.53 14.69
CA VAL A 139 19.51 -9.11 15.88
C VAL A 139 18.61 -8.61 17.01
N GLN A 140 17.40 -8.19 16.68
CA GLN A 140 16.38 -7.81 17.64
C GLN A 140 15.00 -8.16 17.10
N GLY A 141 14.23 -8.93 17.85
CA GLY A 141 12.82 -9.19 17.63
C GLY A 141 12.12 -9.14 18.97
N GLY A 142 11.49 -8.01 19.30
CA GLY A 142 10.89 -7.80 20.61
C GLY A 142 9.44 -7.32 20.52
N GLU A 143 8.75 -7.39 21.66
CA GLU A 143 7.45 -6.74 21.84
C GLU A 143 7.58 -5.21 21.70
N PRO A 144 6.48 -4.50 21.37
CA PRO A 144 6.50 -3.05 21.30
C PRO A 144 6.83 -2.46 22.67
N GLU A 145 7.80 -1.56 22.73
CA GLU A 145 8.06 -0.70 23.90
C GLU A 145 6.96 0.36 24.04
#